data_e8aca2c818f8b2afde5e596ee5c690a3
#
_entry.id   e8aca2c818f8b2afde5e596ee5c690a3
#
_cell.length_a   1.000
_cell.length_b   1.000
_cell.length_c   1.000
_cell.angle_alpha   90.00
_cell.angle_beta   90.00
_cell.angle_gamma   90.00
#
_symmetry.space_group_name_H-M   'P 1'
#
loop_
_entity.id
_entity.type
_entity.pdbx_description
1 polymer ?
#
loop_
_entity_poly.entity_id
_entity_poly.type
_entity_poly.pdbx_seq_one_letter_code
_entity_poly.pdbx_strand_id
1 'polypeptide(L)'
;MREYVLMTDSCCDLPDQMAKDLQLEVLPLTMHMDGQDYPNTLDGAAISNEEFYRRIRAGKMATTSAVNVGQFEDAMSAVLAGGRDILCICFSSALSTTYQSACIAAESVRARYPEGRIRVIDSLSASLGQGLLMYLTAHKKLEENLTLDQLGDWVEENKLHVCHWLSLIHI
;
A
#
# COMPACT_ATOMS: atom_id res chain seq x y z
N MET A 1 20.74 7.44 12.65
CA MET A 1 19.28 7.24 12.46
C MET A 1 19.11 5.91 11.74
N ARG A 2 18.17 5.06 12.16
CA ARG A 2 17.91 3.79 11.48
C ARG A 2 17.17 4.10 10.18
N GLU A 3 17.56 3.46 9.07
CA GLU A 3 16.89 3.59 7.80
C GLU A 3 15.46 3.02 7.89
N TYR A 4 14.55 3.52 7.08
CA TYR A 4 13.19 3.01 7.03
C TYR A 4 12.65 2.94 5.59
N VAL A 5 11.72 2.01 5.40
CA VAL A 5 11.05 1.75 4.12
C VAL A 5 9.67 2.41 4.13
N LEU A 6 9.28 2.94 2.98
CA LEU A 6 7.90 3.34 2.73
C LEU A 6 7.15 2.15 2.15
N MET A 7 6.12 1.69 2.86
CA MET A 7 5.30 0.54 2.48
C MET A 7 3.87 0.98 2.19
N THR A 8 3.24 0.36 1.21
CA THR A 8 1.83 0.62 0.86
C THR A 8 1.22 -0.64 0.23
N ASP A 9 -0.02 -0.55 -0.21
CA ASP A 9 -0.69 -1.60 -0.98
C ASP A 9 -0.98 -1.15 -2.42
N SER A 10 -1.31 -2.10 -3.29
CA SER A 10 -1.47 -1.84 -4.72
C SER A 10 -2.70 -1.00 -5.09
N CYS A 11 -3.58 -0.66 -4.11
CA CYS A 11 -4.65 0.31 -4.33
C CYS A 11 -4.13 1.74 -4.54
N CYS A 12 -2.84 1.98 -4.37
CA CYS A 12 -2.24 3.29 -4.65
C CYS A 12 -2.26 3.64 -6.14
N ASP A 13 -2.44 2.65 -7.02
CA ASP A 13 -2.53 2.80 -8.48
C ASP A 13 -1.38 3.60 -9.13
N LEU A 14 -0.23 3.65 -8.48
CA LEU A 14 0.96 4.29 -9.05
C LEU A 14 1.49 3.49 -10.23
N PRO A 15 2.07 4.15 -11.24
CA PRO A 15 2.85 3.45 -12.25
C PRO A 15 3.99 2.66 -11.60
N ASP A 16 4.17 1.40 -12.03
CA ASP A 16 5.19 0.49 -11.48
C ASP A 16 6.58 1.12 -11.45
N GLN A 17 7.00 1.76 -12.56
CA GLN A 17 8.29 2.43 -12.62
C GLN A 17 8.42 3.54 -11.57
N MET A 18 7.36 4.32 -11.33
CA MET A 18 7.36 5.36 -10.31
C MET A 18 7.51 4.78 -8.90
N ALA A 19 6.80 3.69 -8.59
CA ALA A 19 6.92 3.02 -7.30
C ALA A 19 8.36 2.48 -7.08
N LYS A 20 8.99 1.95 -8.13
CA LYS A 20 10.40 1.50 -8.10
C LYS A 20 11.37 2.66 -7.91
N ASP A 21 11.21 3.75 -8.64
CA ASP A 21 12.07 4.94 -8.54
C ASP A 21 11.99 5.57 -7.13
N LEU A 22 10.82 5.53 -6.52
CA LEU A 22 10.58 5.99 -5.15
C LEU A 22 10.92 4.94 -4.07
N GLN A 23 11.39 3.76 -4.47
CA GLN A 23 11.77 2.65 -3.59
C GLN A 23 10.63 2.25 -2.63
N LEU A 24 9.41 2.21 -3.13
CA LEU A 24 8.25 1.80 -2.36
C LEU A 24 8.15 0.28 -2.28
N GLU A 25 7.83 -0.24 -1.09
CA GLU A 25 7.40 -1.62 -0.90
C GLU A 25 5.89 -1.70 -1.10
N VAL A 26 5.43 -2.31 -2.19
CA VAL A 26 4.01 -2.34 -2.55
C VAL A 26 3.46 -3.75 -2.43
N LEU A 27 2.54 -3.96 -1.50
CA LEU A 27 1.89 -5.26 -1.31
C LEU A 27 0.69 -5.40 -2.25
N PRO A 28 0.62 -6.48 -3.04
CA PRO A 28 -0.48 -6.68 -3.96
C PRO A 28 -1.75 -7.16 -3.25
N LEU A 29 -2.89 -6.58 -3.63
CA LEU A 29 -4.18 -7.20 -3.38
C LEU A 29 -4.30 -8.49 -4.20
N THR A 30 -5.28 -9.32 -3.88
CA THR A 30 -5.61 -10.48 -4.70
C THR A 30 -6.88 -10.20 -5.50
N MET A 31 -6.84 -10.37 -6.81
CA MET A 31 -7.99 -10.35 -7.71
C MET A 31 -8.41 -11.79 -8.02
N HIS A 32 -9.70 -12.05 -7.92
CA HIS A 32 -10.31 -13.35 -8.22
C HIS A 32 -11.13 -13.25 -9.49
N MET A 33 -10.84 -14.09 -10.47
CA MET A 33 -11.60 -14.15 -11.74
C MET A 33 -11.56 -15.56 -12.32
N ASP A 34 -12.69 -16.06 -12.80
CA ASP A 34 -12.81 -17.39 -13.39
C ASP A 34 -12.27 -18.54 -12.50
N GLY A 35 -12.37 -18.40 -11.18
CA GLY A 35 -11.89 -19.40 -10.21
C GLY A 35 -10.36 -19.41 -10.03
N GLN A 36 -9.67 -18.38 -10.49
CA GLN A 36 -8.24 -18.21 -10.32
C GLN A 36 -7.93 -16.92 -9.55
N ASP A 37 -6.83 -16.97 -8.81
CA ASP A 37 -6.32 -15.85 -8.03
C ASP A 37 -5.13 -15.21 -8.75
N TYR A 38 -5.18 -13.90 -8.85
CA TYR A 38 -4.16 -13.07 -9.48
C TYR A 38 -3.66 -12.02 -8.50
N PRO A 39 -2.38 -11.99 -8.14
CA PRO A 39 -1.84 -10.85 -7.39
C PRO A 39 -1.93 -9.59 -8.27
N ASN A 40 -2.58 -8.57 -7.73
CA ASN A 40 -2.74 -7.28 -8.41
C ASN A 40 -1.47 -6.43 -8.24
N THR A 41 -0.41 -6.80 -8.95
CA THR A 41 0.85 -6.07 -8.95
C THR A 41 0.79 -4.85 -9.87
N LEU A 42 1.54 -3.79 -9.55
CA LEU A 42 1.52 -2.55 -10.33
C LEU A 42 2.02 -2.74 -11.78
N ASP A 43 2.89 -3.72 -12.00
CA ASP A 43 3.42 -4.06 -13.33
C ASP A 43 2.46 -4.91 -14.19
N GLY A 44 1.35 -5.38 -13.60
CA GLY A 44 0.39 -6.23 -14.29
C GLY A 44 0.94 -7.61 -14.69
N ALA A 45 1.98 -8.12 -14.02
CA ALA A 45 2.67 -9.36 -14.38
C ALA A 45 1.75 -10.59 -14.35
N ALA A 46 0.78 -10.66 -13.42
CA ALA A 46 -0.13 -11.79 -13.31
C ALA A 46 -1.25 -11.77 -14.36
N ILE A 47 -1.73 -10.58 -14.70
CA ILE A 47 -2.70 -10.32 -15.75
C ILE A 47 -2.55 -8.88 -16.22
N SER A 48 -2.41 -8.67 -17.52
CA SER A 48 -2.31 -7.31 -18.07
C SER A 48 -3.66 -6.58 -17.97
N ASN A 49 -3.62 -5.26 -17.84
CA ASN A 49 -4.82 -4.42 -17.84
C ASN A 49 -5.68 -4.66 -19.10
N GLU A 50 -5.03 -4.82 -20.26
CA GLU A 50 -5.72 -5.09 -21.53
C GLU A 50 -6.52 -6.40 -21.46
N GLU A 51 -5.91 -7.48 -20.98
CA GLU A 51 -6.55 -8.79 -20.83
C GLU A 51 -7.64 -8.76 -19.79
N PHE A 52 -7.40 -8.09 -18.64
CA PHE A 52 -8.40 -7.89 -17.61
C PHE A 52 -9.66 -7.23 -18.16
N TYR A 53 -9.52 -6.05 -18.79
CA TYR A 53 -10.67 -5.34 -19.35
C TYR A 53 -11.32 -6.06 -20.52
N ARG A 54 -10.56 -6.84 -21.29
CA ARG A 54 -11.11 -7.70 -22.35
C ARG A 54 -12.07 -8.74 -21.75
N ARG A 55 -11.68 -9.38 -20.64
CA ARG A 55 -12.53 -10.37 -19.95
C ARG A 55 -13.76 -9.70 -19.32
N ILE A 56 -13.63 -8.56 -18.68
CA ILE A 56 -14.76 -7.81 -18.14
C ILE A 56 -15.78 -7.46 -19.24
N ARG A 57 -15.33 -6.97 -20.40
CA ARG A 57 -16.21 -6.70 -21.54
C ARG A 57 -16.88 -7.96 -22.11
N ALA A 58 -16.28 -9.11 -21.94
CA ALA A 58 -16.85 -10.41 -22.29
C ALA A 58 -17.84 -10.94 -21.21
N GLY A 59 -18.19 -10.13 -20.21
CA GLY A 59 -19.15 -10.48 -19.16
C GLY A 59 -18.56 -11.29 -17.99
N LYS A 60 -17.23 -11.36 -17.88
CA LYS A 60 -16.60 -12.00 -16.72
C LYS A 60 -16.69 -11.11 -15.49
N MET A 61 -16.92 -11.74 -14.34
CA MET A 61 -16.95 -11.05 -13.05
C MET A 61 -15.59 -11.17 -12.36
N ALA A 62 -15.15 -10.07 -11.76
CA ALA A 62 -13.99 -10.04 -10.90
C ALA A 62 -14.38 -9.58 -9.50
N THR A 63 -13.72 -10.15 -8.50
CA THR A 63 -13.77 -9.67 -7.10
C THR A 63 -12.36 -9.49 -6.58
N THR A 64 -12.20 -8.79 -5.47
CA THR A 64 -10.89 -8.56 -4.86
C THR A 64 -10.90 -8.92 -3.38
N SER A 65 -9.76 -9.36 -2.88
CA SER A 65 -9.47 -9.50 -1.46
C SER A 65 -8.40 -8.51 -1.04
N ALA A 66 -8.60 -7.90 0.13
CA ALA A 66 -7.62 -7.02 0.76
C ALA A 66 -6.29 -7.75 1.01
N VAL A 67 -5.21 -7.01 1.16
CA VAL A 67 -3.96 -7.55 1.71
C VAL A 67 -4.23 -8.07 3.12
N ASN A 68 -3.93 -9.34 3.34
CA ASN A 68 -4.24 -10.00 4.61
C ASN A 68 -3.10 -9.85 5.63
N VAL A 69 -3.40 -10.24 6.90
CA VAL A 69 -2.45 -10.13 8.01
C VAL A 69 -1.15 -10.88 7.72
N GLY A 70 -1.22 -12.10 7.18
CA GLY A 70 -0.04 -12.92 6.89
C GLY A 70 0.88 -12.28 5.84
N GLN A 71 0.32 -11.71 4.78
CA GLN A 71 1.09 -10.99 3.76
C GLN A 71 1.84 -9.78 4.37
N PHE A 72 1.17 -9.02 5.25
CA PHE A 72 1.83 -7.92 5.97
C PHE A 72 2.89 -8.43 6.94
N GLU A 73 2.62 -9.51 7.69
CA GLU A 73 3.61 -10.10 8.62
C GLU A 73 4.88 -10.54 7.90
N ASP A 74 4.74 -11.19 6.76
CA ASP A 74 5.88 -11.67 5.97
C ASP A 74 6.70 -10.49 5.45
N ALA A 75 6.05 -9.49 4.83
CA ALA A 75 6.72 -8.32 4.29
C ALA A 75 7.38 -7.47 5.39
N MET A 76 6.65 -7.17 6.47
CA MET A 76 7.19 -6.38 7.59
C MET A 76 8.34 -7.10 8.28
N SER A 77 8.24 -8.43 8.46
CA SER A 77 9.33 -9.23 9.05
C SER A 77 10.59 -9.21 8.19
N ALA A 78 10.44 -9.31 6.87
CA ALA A 78 11.58 -9.25 5.95
C ALA A 78 12.32 -7.90 6.02
N VAL A 79 11.57 -6.79 6.09
CA VAL A 79 12.14 -5.44 6.22
C VAL A 79 12.86 -5.27 7.56
N LEU A 80 12.23 -5.67 8.68
CA LEU A 80 12.84 -5.53 10.01
C LEU A 80 14.05 -6.46 10.20
N ALA A 81 14.01 -7.68 9.66
CA ALA A 81 15.15 -8.58 9.65
C ALA A 81 16.34 -8.00 8.88
N GLY A 82 16.08 -7.19 7.85
CA GLY A 82 17.08 -6.40 7.12
C GLY A 82 17.58 -5.17 7.87
N GLY A 83 17.16 -4.95 9.12
CA GLY A 83 17.62 -3.84 9.97
C GLY A 83 17.00 -2.49 9.64
N ARG A 84 15.91 -2.43 8.86
CA ARG A 84 15.20 -1.20 8.49
C ARG A 84 13.86 -1.11 9.21
N ASP A 85 13.43 0.11 9.51
CA ASP A 85 12.12 0.41 10.08
C ASP A 85 11.06 0.57 8.97
N ILE A 86 9.78 0.74 9.32
CA ILE A 86 8.68 0.79 8.34
C ILE A 86 7.73 1.94 8.64
N LEU A 87 7.46 2.77 7.62
CA LEU A 87 6.30 3.65 7.55
C LEU A 87 5.33 3.06 6.52
N CYS A 88 4.22 2.50 7.00
CA CYS A 88 3.22 1.85 6.16
C CYS A 88 1.99 2.77 6.04
N ILE A 89 1.63 3.15 4.81
CA ILE A 89 0.46 3.98 4.51
C ILE A 89 -0.51 3.12 3.70
N CYS A 90 -1.66 2.81 4.28
CA CYS A 90 -2.62 1.87 3.71
C CYS A 90 -3.81 2.56 3.06
N PHE A 91 -4.47 1.82 2.17
CA PHE A 91 -5.78 2.15 1.64
C PHE A 91 -6.78 2.46 2.78
N SER A 92 -7.72 3.38 2.52
CA SER A 92 -8.69 3.86 3.50
C SER A 92 -9.41 2.75 4.27
N SER A 93 -9.40 2.85 5.59
CA SER A 93 -10.14 1.95 6.50
C SER A 93 -11.66 2.02 6.32
N ALA A 94 -12.17 3.11 5.73
CA ALA A 94 -13.59 3.26 5.42
C ALA A 94 -14.03 2.38 4.23
N LEU A 95 -13.07 1.90 3.42
CA LEU A 95 -13.35 1.16 2.19
C LEU A 95 -12.84 -0.29 2.22
N SER A 96 -11.85 -0.60 3.05
CA SER A 96 -11.20 -1.91 3.07
C SER A 96 -10.68 -2.27 4.46
N THR A 97 -10.51 -3.57 4.69
CA THR A 97 -9.85 -4.11 5.90
C THR A 97 -8.32 -4.09 5.83
N THR A 98 -7.72 -3.62 4.73
CA THR A 98 -6.27 -3.59 4.52
C THR A 98 -5.53 -2.87 5.65
N TYR A 99 -5.99 -1.69 6.06
CA TYR A 99 -5.41 -0.95 7.20
C TYR A 99 -5.46 -1.76 8.50
N GLN A 100 -6.61 -2.38 8.79
CA GLN A 100 -6.78 -3.20 9.99
C GLN A 100 -5.81 -4.39 9.99
N SER A 101 -5.67 -5.06 8.83
CA SER A 101 -4.73 -6.17 8.65
C SER A 101 -3.28 -5.74 8.90
N ALA A 102 -2.90 -4.56 8.40
CA ALA A 102 -1.57 -3.99 8.63
C ALA A 102 -1.32 -3.67 10.11
N CYS A 103 -2.32 -3.15 10.83
CA CYS A 103 -2.22 -2.87 12.27
C CYS A 103 -2.00 -4.15 13.08
N ILE A 104 -2.80 -5.20 12.82
CA ILE A 104 -2.67 -6.50 13.50
C ILE A 104 -1.30 -7.11 13.23
N ALA A 105 -0.87 -7.11 11.96
CA ALA A 105 0.45 -7.61 11.57
C ALA A 105 1.58 -6.84 12.26
N ALA A 106 1.47 -5.52 12.31
CA ALA A 106 2.48 -4.67 12.96
C ALA A 106 2.64 -5.00 14.45
N GLU A 107 1.55 -5.26 15.18
CA GLU A 107 1.60 -5.68 16.59
C GLU A 107 2.31 -7.03 16.74
N SER A 108 1.94 -8.02 15.94
CA SER A 108 2.56 -9.35 15.93
C SER A 108 4.05 -9.29 15.62
N VAL A 109 4.42 -8.49 14.61
CA VAL A 109 5.82 -8.37 14.16
C VAL A 109 6.67 -7.61 15.19
N ARG A 110 6.16 -6.55 15.81
CA ARG A 110 6.87 -5.83 16.88
C ARG A 110 7.24 -6.74 18.05
N ALA A 111 6.40 -7.72 18.39
CA ALA A 111 6.72 -8.69 19.45
C ALA A 111 7.93 -9.56 19.11
N ARG A 112 8.16 -9.83 17.82
CA ARG A 112 9.31 -10.62 17.31
C ARG A 112 10.56 -9.78 17.07
N TYR A 113 10.39 -8.49 16.80
CA TYR A 113 11.48 -7.54 16.47
C TYR A 113 11.40 -6.29 17.36
N PRO A 114 11.70 -6.40 18.66
CA PRO A 114 11.53 -5.31 19.62
C PRO A 114 12.35 -4.04 19.32
N GLU A 115 13.46 -4.18 18.60
CA GLU A 115 14.30 -3.05 18.17
C GLU A 115 13.80 -2.37 16.89
N GLY A 116 12.87 -2.99 16.19
CA GLY A 116 12.31 -2.49 14.94
C GLY A 116 11.10 -1.61 15.18
N ARG A 117 10.96 -0.58 14.36
CA ARG A 117 9.84 0.35 14.45
C ARG A 117 8.95 0.23 13.23
N ILE A 118 7.65 0.13 13.48
CA ILE A 118 6.63 0.13 12.44
C ILE A 118 5.62 1.22 12.79
N ARG A 119 5.33 2.10 11.86
CA ARG A 119 4.21 3.04 11.96
C ARG A 119 3.23 2.76 10.84
N VAL A 120 1.98 2.50 11.17
CA VAL A 120 0.90 2.25 10.21
C VAL A 120 -0.02 3.45 10.21
N ILE A 121 -0.32 3.98 9.03
CA ILE A 121 -1.19 5.15 8.84
C ILE A 121 -2.33 4.78 7.90
N ASP A 122 -3.55 5.15 8.29
CA ASP A 122 -4.70 5.15 7.42
C ASP A 122 -4.65 6.39 6.51
N SER A 123 -4.55 6.18 5.20
CA SER A 123 -4.50 7.29 4.25
C SER A 123 -5.80 8.08 4.18
N LEU A 124 -6.92 7.48 4.56
CA LEU A 124 -8.29 7.97 4.32
C LEU A 124 -8.54 8.28 2.84
N SER A 125 -7.76 7.66 1.96
CA SER A 125 -7.77 7.88 0.52
C SER A 125 -7.85 6.56 -0.23
N ALA A 126 -8.12 6.64 -1.52
CA ALA A 126 -8.21 5.50 -2.43
C ALA A 126 -7.54 5.84 -3.76
N SER A 127 -7.12 4.78 -4.51
CA SER A 127 -6.58 4.93 -5.86
C SER A 127 -5.45 5.96 -5.91
N LEU A 128 -5.42 6.80 -6.93
CA LEU A 128 -4.41 7.85 -7.08
C LEU A 128 -4.42 8.90 -5.96
N GLY A 129 -5.46 8.98 -5.13
CA GLY A 129 -5.42 9.79 -3.91
C GLY A 129 -4.40 9.24 -2.91
N GLN A 130 -4.44 7.93 -2.65
CA GLN A 130 -3.40 7.23 -1.87
C GLN A 130 -2.04 7.32 -2.58
N GLY A 131 -2.01 7.12 -3.91
CA GLY A 131 -0.80 7.21 -4.71
C GLY A 131 -0.13 8.58 -4.62
N LEU A 132 -0.91 9.66 -4.71
CA LEU A 132 -0.39 11.02 -4.54
C LEU A 132 0.17 11.26 -3.14
N LEU A 133 -0.51 10.78 -2.10
CA LEU A 133 0.00 10.87 -0.74
C LEU A 133 1.34 10.13 -0.61
N MET A 134 1.46 8.92 -1.18
CA MET A 134 2.71 8.15 -1.21
C MET A 134 3.82 8.89 -1.97
N TYR A 135 3.50 9.46 -3.13
CA TYR A 135 4.44 10.25 -3.93
C TYR A 135 4.99 11.44 -3.15
N LEU A 136 4.10 12.25 -2.55
CA LEU A 136 4.49 13.40 -1.74
C LEU A 136 5.30 12.99 -0.50
N THR A 137 4.93 11.88 0.16
CA THR A 137 5.65 11.35 1.31
C THR A 137 7.07 10.91 0.93
N ALA A 138 7.24 10.23 -0.22
CA ALA A 138 8.55 9.80 -0.69
C ALA A 138 9.45 10.99 -1.04
N HIS A 139 8.93 12.01 -1.72
CA HIS A 139 9.67 13.23 -2.01
C HIS A 139 10.07 13.97 -0.73
N LYS A 140 9.14 14.11 0.22
CA LYS A 140 9.41 14.73 1.53
C LYS A 140 10.55 14.03 2.26
N LYS A 141 10.54 12.68 2.24
CA LYS A 141 11.64 11.87 2.81
C LYS A 141 12.99 12.18 2.17
N LEU A 142 13.01 12.26 0.82
CA LEU A 142 14.25 12.48 0.07
C LEU A 142 14.82 13.89 0.26
N GLU A 143 13.96 14.89 0.33
CA GLU A 143 14.35 16.30 0.38
C GLU A 143 14.79 16.77 1.77
N GLU A 144 14.15 16.25 2.84
CA GLU A 144 14.31 16.80 4.18
C GLU A 144 14.99 15.84 5.18
N ASN A 145 15.35 14.63 4.76
CA ASN A 145 16.02 13.63 5.62
C ASN A 145 15.34 13.44 6.99
N LEU A 146 14.00 13.37 6.99
CA LEU A 146 13.18 13.25 8.19
C LEU A 146 13.32 11.88 8.84
N THR A 147 13.15 11.84 10.16
CA THR A 147 12.99 10.57 10.89
C THR A 147 11.63 9.93 10.54
N LEU A 148 11.49 8.64 10.82
CA LEU A 148 10.22 7.91 10.65
C LEU A 148 9.05 8.62 11.34
N ASP A 149 9.26 9.12 12.57
CA ASP A 149 8.21 9.81 13.32
C ASP A 149 7.85 11.16 12.70
N GLN A 150 8.86 11.97 12.36
CA GLN A 150 8.63 13.28 11.74
C GLN A 150 7.88 13.14 10.41
N LEU A 151 8.29 12.17 9.58
CA LEU A 151 7.59 11.92 8.32
C LEU A 151 6.18 11.39 8.56
N GLY A 152 6.00 10.47 9.51
CA GLY A 152 4.69 9.97 9.88
C GLY A 152 3.76 11.05 10.43
N ASP A 153 4.28 11.99 11.24
CA ASP A 153 3.50 13.15 11.72
C ASP A 153 3.11 14.05 10.55
N TRP A 154 4.04 14.34 9.66
CA TRP A 154 3.75 15.10 8.44
C TRP A 154 2.65 14.44 7.60
N VAL A 155 2.68 13.10 7.44
CA VAL A 155 1.62 12.37 6.71
C VAL A 155 0.26 12.53 7.41
N GLU A 156 0.20 12.38 8.73
CA GLU A 156 -1.04 12.54 9.50
C GLU A 156 -1.63 13.95 9.36
N GLU A 157 -0.78 14.99 9.37
CA GLU A 157 -1.18 16.38 9.22
C GLU A 157 -1.66 16.71 7.79
N ASN A 158 -1.09 16.04 6.78
CA ASN A 158 -1.32 16.39 5.38
C ASN A 158 -2.26 15.45 4.61
N LYS A 159 -2.56 14.26 5.10
CA LYS A 159 -3.37 13.26 4.38
C LYS A 159 -4.75 13.77 3.96
N LEU A 160 -5.38 14.67 4.75
CA LEU A 160 -6.67 15.25 4.42
C LEU A 160 -6.57 16.45 3.44
N HIS A 161 -5.36 16.92 3.14
CA HIS A 161 -5.15 17.94 2.10
C HIS A 161 -5.07 17.33 0.70
N VAL A 162 -4.94 16.00 0.61
CA VAL A 162 -5.01 15.29 -0.67
C VAL A 162 -6.47 15.09 -1.03
N CYS A 163 -6.97 15.93 -1.91
CA CYS A 163 -8.33 15.84 -2.41
C CYS A 163 -8.42 14.81 -3.54
N HIS A 164 -9.28 13.82 -3.40
CA HIS A 164 -9.59 12.86 -4.45
C HIS A 164 -11.10 12.70 -4.61
N TRP A 165 -11.53 12.42 -5.83
CA TRP A 165 -12.93 12.26 -6.16
C TRP A 165 -13.14 10.89 -6.78
N LEU A 166 -13.98 10.08 -6.16
CA LEU A 166 -14.33 8.75 -6.65
C LEU A 166 -15.79 8.75 -7.07
N SER A 167 -16.07 8.10 -8.19
CA SER A 167 -17.42 7.87 -8.63
C SER A 167 -17.67 6.38 -8.80
N LEU A 168 -18.64 5.85 -8.09
CA LEU A 168 -19.02 4.43 -8.19
C LEU A 168 -20.19 4.22 -9.14
N ILE A 169 -20.39 5.18 -10.10
CA ILE A 169 -21.52 5.30 -10.78
C ILE A 169 -21.64 5.06 -12.07
N HIS A 170 -22.72 5.16 -12.49
CA HIS A 170 -23.19 5.27 -13.86
C HIS A 170 -22.74 4.14 -14.72
N ILE A 171 -22.84 2.99 -14.15
CA ILE A 171 -22.82 1.77 -14.93
C ILE A 171 -24.25 1.44 -15.30
#